data_a3e16b56c2be7ae598bfb11581065bea
#
_entry.id   a3e16b56c2be7ae598bfb11581065bea
#
_cell.length_a   1.000
_cell.length_b   1.000
_cell.length_c   1.000
_cell.angle_alpha   90.00
_cell.angle_beta   90.00
_cell.angle_gamma   90.00
#
_symmetry.space_group_name_H-M   'P 1'
#
loop_
_entity.id
_entity.type
_entity.pdbx_description
1 polymer ?
#
loop_
_entity_poly.entity_id
_entity_poly.type
_entity_poly.pdbx_seq_one_letter_code
_entity_poly.pdbx_strand_id
1 'polypeptide(L)'
;VGSEMCIRDRNMYYLDVNFYRYFIGRDDQSVNEKVMIKRIDQQIRVNKLMADAFHNCQFDSKHLKKYMLSYLDIITTVSSIMLVRAGTQEALDKKKEMLEYIREQDLWLYHKLRYSILGRAANLPGRGGRKMFVAAYKVCQKFYGFN
;
A
#
# COMPACT_ATOMS: atom_id res chain seq x y z
N VAL A 1 -2.50 -20.11 -0.35
CA VAL A 1 -3.69 -20.95 -0.12
C VAL A 1 -3.97 -21.13 1.38
N GLY A 2 -2.98 -21.11 2.28
CA GLY A 2 -3.19 -21.35 3.72
C GLY A 2 -3.75 -20.17 4.51
N SER A 3 -3.39 -18.93 4.21
CA SER A 3 -3.79 -17.75 4.99
C SER A 3 -5.25 -17.33 4.80
N GLU A 4 -5.83 -17.58 3.64
CA GLU A 4 -7.22 -17.22 3.36
C GLU A 4 -8.24 -18.06 4.11
N MET A 5 -7.92 -19.31 4.42
CA MET A 5 -8.79 -20.18 5.21
C MET A 5 -8.92 -19.71 6.65
N CYS A 6 -7.83 -19.19 7.24
CA CYS A 6 -7.84 -18.70 8.63
C CYS A 6 -8.71 -17.45 8.84
N ILE A 7 -8.94 -16.65 7.81
CA ILE A 7 -9.78 -15.43 7.89
C ILE A 7 -11.28 -15.79 8.08
N ARG A 8 -11.70 -16.97 7.62
CA ARG A 8 -13.10 -17.44 7.72
C ARG A 8 -13.40 -18.20 8.99
N ASP A 9 -12.38 -18.63 9.74
CA ASP A 9 -12.54 -19.36 10.97
C ASP A 9 -12.96 -18.43 12.12
N ARG A 10 -13.93 -18.89 12.91
CA ARG A 10 -14.45 -18.13 14.07
C ARG A 10 -13.52 -18.17 15.28
N ASN A 11 -12.67 -19.21 15.36
CA ASN A 11 -11.77 -19.44 16.47
C ASN A 11 -10.34 -19.61 15.95
N MET A 12 -9.40 -18.91 16.60
CA MET A 12 -7.98 -19.03 16.32
C MET A 12 -7.28 -19.55 17.58
N TYR A 13 -6.44 -20.58 17.42
CA TYR A 13 -5.61 -21.11 18.48
C TYR A 13 -4.15 -20.69 18.25
N TYR A 14 -3.60 -19.95 19.19
CA TYR A 14 -2.20 -19.53 19.14
C TYR A 14 -1.31 -20.57 19.82
N LEU A 15 -0.26 -21.01 19.11
CA LEU A 15 0.81 -21.85 19.65
C LEU A 15 2.13 -21.08 19.56
N ASP A 16 2.83 -20.95 20.66
CA ASP A 16 4.16 -20.33 20.71
C ASP A 16 5.23 -21.32 20.21
N VAL A 17 5.12 -21.71 18.95
CA VAL A 17 6.00 -22.65 18.26
C VAL A 17 6.34 -22.13 16.88
N ASN A 18 7.61 -22.09 16.53
CA ASN A 18 8.09 -21.73 15.19
C ASN A 18 7.91 -22.91 14.23
N PHE A 19 6.75 -23.04 13.60
CA PHE A 19 6.48 -24.12 12.62
C PHE A 19 7.22 -23.90 11.29
N TYR A 20 7.63 -22.67 10.99
CA TYR A 20 8.21 -22.32 9.71
C TYR A 20 9.30 -21.26 9.87
N ARG A 21 10.46 -21.51 9.24
CA ARG A 21 11.53 -20.54 9.13
C ARG A 21 11.57 -20.01 7.70
N TYR A 22 11.22 -18.74 7.54
CA TYR A 22 11.23 -18.09 6.24
C TYR A 22 12.56 -17.36 6.02
N PHE A 23 13.26 -17.73 4.94
CA PHE A 23 14.49 -17.02 4.57
C PHE A 23 14.13 -15.69 3.89
N ILE A 24 14.48 -14.57 4.52
CA ILE A 24 14.27 -13.22 4.01
C ILE A 24 15.54 -12.75 3.30
N GLY A 25 15.38 -12.08 2.14
CA GLY A 25 16.51 -11.48 1.41
C GLY A 25 16.85 -12.16 0.09
N ARG A 26 16.02 -13.06 -0.42
CA ARG A 26 16.18 -13.62 -1.78
C ARG A 26 15.75 -12.60 -2.83
N ASP A 27 16.47 -12.54 -3.96
CA ASP A 27 16.19 -11.59 -5.05
C ASP A 27 14.84 -11.83 -5.77
N ASP A 28 14.31 -13.06 -5.69
CA ASP A 28 13.06 -13.48 -6.31
C ASP A 28 11.81 -13.27 -5.42
N GLN A 29 11.99 -12.75 -4.22
CA GLN A 29 10.86 -12.52 -3.30
C GLN A 29 9.91 -11.44 -3.82
N SER A 30 8.61 -11.67 -3.62
CA SER A 30 7.56 -10.72 -4.02
C SER A 30 7.67 -9.34 -3.37
N VAL A 31 8.32 -9.26 -2.21
CA VAL A 31 8.60 -8.00 -1.49
C VAL A 31 9.88 -7.29 -1.97
N ASN A 32 10.66 -7.92 -2.87
CA ASN A 32 11.80 -7.26 -3.49
C ASN A 32 11.31 -6.09 -4.37
N GLU A 33 11.92 -4.92 -4.20
CA GLU A 33 11.52 -3.69 -4.86
C GLU A 33 11.48 -3.80 -6.39
N LYS A 34 12.49 -4.44 -7.00
CA LYS A 34 12.54 -4.64 -8.45
C LYS A 34 11.35 -5.48 -8.94
N VAL A 35 10.98 -6.51 -8.16
CA VAL A 35 9.82 -7.35 -8.45
C VAL A 35 8.53 -6.56 -8.26
N MET A 36 8.41 -5.75 -7.22
CA MET A 36 7.25 -4.90 -6.97
C MET A 36 7.06 -3.86 -8.07
N ILE A 37 8.11 -3.19 -8.52
CA ILE A 37 8.04 -2.24 -9.64
C ILE A 37 7.63 -2.95 -10.93
N LYS A 38 8.17 -4.14 -11.21
CA LYS A 38 7.78 -4.93 -12.39
C LYS A 38 6.30 -5.35 -12.37
N ARG A 39 5.73 -5.54 -11.17
CA ARG A 39 4.32 -5.94 -10.98
C ARG A 39 3.43 -4.78 -10.54
N ILE A 40 3.84 -3.55 -10.78
CA ILE A 40 3.14 -2.37 -10.25
C ILE A 40 1.70 -2.26 -10.74
N ASP A 41 1.39 -2.73 -11.93
CA ASP A 41 0.02 -2.72 -12.47
C ASP A 41 -0.92 -3.64 -11.67
N GLN A 42 -0.41 -4.77 -11.16
CA GLN A 42 -1.17 -5.64 -10.24
C GLN A 42 -1.44 -4.91 -8.91
N GLN A 43 -0.44 -4.22 -8.39
CA GLN A 43 -0.57 -3.44 -7.15
C GLN A 43 -1.59 -2.31 -7.30
N ILE A 44 -1.58 -1.59 -8.43
CA ILE A 44 -2.57 -0.55 -8.75
C ILE A 44 -3.97 -1.15 -8.82
N ARG A 45 -4.13 -2.30 -9.48
CA ARG A 45 -5.41 -3.00 -9.58
C ARG A 45 -5.94 -3.36 -8.19
N VAL A 46 -5.11 -3.95 -7.33
CA VAL A 46 -5.50 -4.28 -5.95
C VAL A 46 -5.90 -3.02 -5.17
N ASN A 47 -5.17 -1.92 -5.32
CA ASN A 47 -5.49 -0.66 -4.68
C ASN A 47 -6.87 -0.14 -5.11
N LYS A 48 -7.18 -0.16 -6.42
CA LYS A 48 -8.50 0.23 -6.95
C LYS A 48 -9.60 -0.65 -6.39
N LEU A 49 -9.43 -1.98 -6.42
CA LEU A 49 -10.41 -2.93 -5.86
C LEU A 49 -10.66 -2.72 -4.36
N MET A 50 -9.62 -2.40 -3.60
CA MET A 50 -9.75 -2.10 -2.18
C MET A 50 -10.48 -0.77 -1.93
N ALA A 51 -10.28 0.23 -2.78
CA ALA A 51 -11.03 1.49 -2.71
C ALA A 51 -12.53 1.26 -3.03
N ASP A 52 -12.83 0.46 -4.05
CA ASP A 52 -14.20 0.08 -4.40
C ASP A 52 -14.87 -0.71 -3.27
N ALA A 53 -14.14 -1.66 -2.68
CA ALA A 53 -14.63 -2.44 -1.55
C ALA A 53 -14.93 -1.54 -0.33
N PHE A 54 -14.08 -0.54 -0.07
CA PHE A 54 -14.31 0.44 0.99
C PHE A 54 -15.53 1.30 0.72
N HIS A 55 -15.70 1.80 -0.50
CA HIS A 55 -16.83 2.63 -0.91
C HIS A 55 -18.16 1.87 -0.77
N ASN A 56 -18.20 0.60 -1.20
CA ASN A 56 -19.39 -0.23 -1.20
C ASN A 56 -19.69 -0.91 0.14
N CYS A 57 -18.78 -0.84 1.11
CA CYS A 57 -18.94 -1.50 2.41
C CYS A 57 -19.76 -0.65 3.37
N GLN A 58 -20.81 -1.25 3.94
CA GLN A 58 -21.49 -0.72 5.12
C GLN A 58 -20.72 -1.17 6.36
N PHE A 59 -20.14 -0.22 7.08
CA PHE A 59 -19.34 -0.50 8.26
C PHE A 59 -20.18 -0.50 9.53
N ASP A 60 -20.40 -1.65 10.12
CA ASP A 60 -21.10 -1.81 11.42
C ASP A 60 -20.24 -1.32 12.60
N SER A 61 -18.93 -1.23 12.41
CA SER A 61 -17.97 -0.85 13.45
C SER A 61 -17.09 0.32 13.00
N LYS A 62 -16.99 1.33 13.87
CA LYS A 62 -16.05 2.45 13.68
C LYS A 62 -14.59 1.97 13.67
N HIS A 63 -14.27 0.93 14.44
CA HIS A 63 -12.92 0.34 14.49
C HIS A 63 -12.57 -0.33 13.17
N LEU A 64 -13.49 -1.10 12.58
CA LEU A 64 -13.30 -1.73 11.28
C LEU A 64 -13.10 -0.67 10.19
N LYS A 65 -13.93 0.37 10.16
CA LYS A 65 -13.77 1.49 9.22
C LYS A 65 -12.40 2.15 9.33
N LYS A 66 -11.94 2.42 10.56
CA LYS A 66 -10.63 3.02 10.83
C LYS A 66 -9.49 2.10 10.37
N TYR A 67 -9.60 0.80 10.64
CA TYR A 67 -8.63 -0.20 10.20
C TYR A 67 -8.53 -0.24 8.67
N MET A 68 -9.65 -0.35 7.97
CA MET A 68 -9.70 -0.36 6.51
C MET A 68 -9.13 0.92 5.90
N LEU A 69 -9.45 2.08 6.48
CA LEU A 69 -8.89 3.37 6.04
C LEU A 69 -7.37 3.42 6.23
N SER A 70 -6.86 2.96 7.37
CA SER A 70 -5.42 2.91 7.63
C SER A 70 -4.70 1.95 6.67
N TYR A 71 -5.32 0.81 6.37
CA TYR A 71 -4.80 -0.14 5.39
C TYR A 71 -4.72 0.46 3.98
N LEU A 72 -5.80 1.16 3.55
CA LEU A 72 -5.83 1.87 2.27
C LEU A 72 -4.77 2.98 2.19
N ASP A 73 -4.54 3.71 3.28
CA ASP A 73 -3.51 4.74 3.34
C ASP A 73 -2.10 4.14 3.12
N ILE A 74 -1.81 3.03 3.78
CA ILE A 74 -0.54 2.31 3.63
C ILE A 74 -0.37 1.78 2.20
N ILE A 75 -1.36 1.05 1.66
CA ILE A 75 -1.24 0.43 0.33
C ILE A 75 -1.15 1.50 -0.79
N THR A 76 -1.88 2.61 -0.66
CA THR A 76 -1.81 3.74 -1.60
C THR A 76 -0.45 4.43 -1.55
N THR A 77 0.11 4.55 -0.35
CA THR A 77 1.47 5.12 -0.15
C THR A 77 2.53 4.19 -0.71
N VAL A 78 2.47 2.88 -0.47
CA VAL A 78 3.39 1.89 -1.04
C VAL A 78 3.33 1.90 -2.57
N SER A 79 2.14 1.90 -3.15
CA SER A 79 1.96 2.02 -4.60
C SER A 79 2.57 3.32 -5.14
N SER A 80 2.35 4.43 -4.44
CA SER A 80 2.88 5.74 -4.83
C SER A 80 4.41 5.80 -4.78
N ILE A 81 5.04 5.22 -3.74
CA ILE A 81 6.51 5.23 -3.63
C ILE A 81 7.15 4.37 -4.72
N MET A 82 6.57 3.20 -5.03
CA MET A 82 7.09 2.33 -6.09
C MET A 82 7.00 3.01 -7.47
N LEU A 83 5.89 3.70 -7.76
CA LEU A 83 5.72 4.48 -8.97
C LEU A 83 6.71 5.66 -9.07
N VAL A 84 6.96 6.36 -7.97
CA VAL A 84 7.97 7.42 -7.93
C VAL A 84 9.38 6.86 -8.13
N ARG A 85 9.69 5.68 -7.56
CA ARG A 85 10.99 5.02 -7.68
C ARG A 85 11.25 4.41 -9.05
N ALA A 86 10.21 4.01 -9.77
CA ALA A 86 10.33 3.60 -11.17
C ALA A 86 10.94 4.71 -12.05
N GLY A 87 10.74 5.98 -11.68
CA GLY A 87 11.43 7.13 -12.24
C GLY A 87 11.03 7.51 -13.67
N THR A 88 10.06 6.82 -14.26
CA THR A 88 9.56 7.09 -15.61
C THR A 88 8.37 8.06 -15.57
N GLN A 89 8.14 8.78 -16.67
CA GLN A 89 6.96 9.63 -16.79
C GLN A 89 5.68 8.79 -16.78
N GLU A 90 5.68 7.64 -17.45
CA GLU A 90 4.57 6.68 -17.46
C GLU A 90 4.16 6.25 -16.04
N ALA A 91 5.14 5.96 -15.17
CA ALA A 91 4.86 5.60 -13.78
C ALA A 91 4.22 6.75 -13.00
N LEU A 92 4.64 8.00 -13.26
CA LEU A 92 4.04 9.18 -12.64
C LEU A 92 2.59 9.40 -13.12
N ASP A 93 2.33 9.15 -14.40
CA ASP A 93 0.99 9.23 -14.99
C ASP A 93 0.08 8.13 -14.41
N LYS A 94 0.57 6.89 -14.29
CA LYS A 94 -0.15 5.80 -13.58
C LYS A 94 -0.48 6.15 -12.13
N LYS A 95 0.44 6.83 -11.43
CA LYS A 95 0.16 7.33 -10.07
C LYS A 95 -0.99 8.33 -10.06
N LYS A 96 -0.99 9.26 -11.01
CA LYS A 96 -2.04 10.26 -11.15
C LYS A 96 -3.38 9.61 -11.45
N GLU A 97 -3.43 8.68 -12.41
CA GLU A 97 -4.62 7.91 -12.77
C GLU A 97 -5.18 7.11 -11.58
N MET A 98 -4.33 6.46 -10.79
CA MET A 98 -4.76 5.73 -9.60
C MET A 98 -5.43 6.65 -8.58
N LEU A 99 -4.86 7.83 -8.33
CA LEU A 99 -5.42 8.79 -7.38
C LEU A 99 -6.71 9.44 -7.92
N GLU A 100 -6.77 9.70 -9.23
CA GLU A 100 -7.97 10.24 -9.87
C GLU A 100 -9.11 9.22 -9.85
N TYR A 101 -8.83 7.94 -10.10
CA TYR A 101 -9.80 6.86 -9.95
C TYR A 101 -10.42 6.86 -8.55
N ILE A 102 -9.59 6.92 -7.49
CA ILE A 102 -10.10 6.95 -6.10
C ILE A 102 -10.97 8.21 -5.87
N ARG A 103 -10.58 9.34 -6.45
CA ARG A 103 -11.32 10.60 -6.34
C ARG A 103 -12.71 10.52 -7.01
N GLU A 104 -12.78 9.88 -8.18
CA GLU A 104 -14.03 9.70 -8.93
C GLU A 104 -14.98 8.74 -8.21
N GLN A 105 -14.46 7.69 -7.59
CA GLN A 105 -15.25 6.71 -6.85
C GLN A 105 -15.74 7.24 -5.49
N ASP A 106 -14.85 7.87 -4.73
CA ASP A 106 -15.16 8.37 -3.39
C ASP A 106 -14.31 9.60 -3.04
N LEU A 107 -14.90 10.78 -3.17
CA LEU A 107 -14.24 12.06 -2.89
C LEU A 107 -13.82 12.18 -1.42
N TRP A 108 -14.62 11.66 -0.49
CA TRP A 108 -14.29 11.68 0.94
C TRP A 108 -13.06 10.80 1.23
N LEU A 109 -13.03 9.57 0.70
CA LEU A 109 -11.90 8.66 0.80
C LEU A 109 -10.64 9.29 0.21
N TYR A 110 -10.74 9.86 -1.00
CA TYR A 110 -9.63 10.57 -1.64
C TYR A 110 -9.06 11.66 -0.73
N HIS A 111 -9.90 12.50 -0.14
CA HIS A 111 -9.43 13.55 0.78
C HIS A 111 -8.74 12.97 2.01
N LYS A 112 -9.29 11.89 2.58
CA LYS A 112 -8.66 11.20 3.73
C LYS A 112 -7.27 10.66 3.39
N LEU A 113 -7.12 9.98 2.26
CA LEU A 113 -5.83 9.46 1.80
C LEU A 113 -4.88 10.58 1.36
N ARG A 114 -5.35 11.58 0.62
CA ARG A 114 -4.53 12.67 0.08
C ARG A 114 -3.94 13.58 1.15
N TYR A 115 -4.69 13.82 2.23
CA TYR A 115 -4.30 14.73 3.31
C TYR A 115 -3.86 14.02 4.60
N SER A 116 -3.76 12.69 4.60
CA SER A 116 -3.07 11.93 5.64
C SER A 116 -1.58 12.33 5.70
N ILE A 117 -0.90 11.97 6.76
CA ILE A 117 0.55 12.22 6.90
C ILE A 117 1.31 11.55 5.73
N LEU A 118 0.98 10.29 5.45
CA LEU A 118 1.58 9.51 4.37
C LEU A 118 1.21 10.08 2.99
N GLY A 119 -0.06 10.44 2.79
CA GLY A 119 -0.54 11.04 1.56
C GLY A 119 0.11 12.37 1.23
N ARG A 120 0.31 13.24 2.24
CA ARG A 120 1.05 14.50 2.05
C ARG A 120 2.48 14.24 1.62
N ALA A 121 3.19 13.33 2.30
CA ALA A 121 4.55 12.95 1.96
C ALA A 121 4.65 12.38 0.54
N ALA A 122 3.73 11.48 0.16
CA ALA A 122 3.68 10.87 -1.16
C ALA A 122 3.37 11.85 -2.30
N ASN A 123 2.77 12.99 -1.99
CA ASN A 123 2.33 13.98 -2.98
C ASN A 123 3.03 15.33 -2.86
N LEU A 124 4.23 15.36 -2.32
CA LEU A 124 5.07 16.54 -2.31
C LEU A 124 5.37 17.02 -3.75
N PRO A 125 5.26 18.32 -4.03
CA PRO A 125 5.39 18.84 -5.37
C PRO A 125 6.84 18.83 -5.88
N GLY A 126 6.97 18.73 -7.19
CA GLY A 126 8.23 18.88 -7.90
C GLY A 126 9.23 17.73 -7.73
N ARG A 127 10.39 17.89 -8.36
CA ARG A 127 11.48 16.89 -8.29
C ARG A 127 12.09 16.78 -6.89
N GLY A 128 12.17 17.91 -6.16
CA GLY A 128 12.69 17.96 -4.78
C GLY A 128 11.80 17.18 -3.81
N GLY A 129 10.49 17.37 -3.88
CA GLY A 129 9.52 16.64 -3.04
C GLY A 129 9.58 15.14 -3.28
N ARG A 130 9.72 14.69 -4.53
CA ARG A 130 9.89 13.25 -4.84
C ARG A 130 11.19 12.69 -4.26
N LYS A 131 12.31 13.42 -4.35
CA LYS A 131 13.58 13.00 -3.75
C LYS A 131 13.47 12.87 -2.22
N MET A 132 12.79 13.82 -1.57
CA MET A 132 12.57 13.79 -0.13
C MET A 132 11.69 12.62 0.29
N PHE A 133 10.61 12.33 -0.45
CA PHE A 133 9.76 11.16 -0.20
C PHE A 133 10.53 9.83 -0.33
N VAL A 134 11.37 9.69 -1.37
CA VAL A 134 12.24 8.52 -1.55
C VAL A 134 13.27 8.42 -0.43
N ALA A 135 13.86 9.54 0.00
CA ALA A 135 14.82 9.54 1.12
C ALA A 135 14.18 9.10 2.43
N ALA A 136 12.98 9.62 2.75
CA ALA A 136 12.21 9.20 3.91
C ALA A 136 11.89 7.70 3.88
N TYR A 137 11.47 7.18 2.73
CA TYR A 137 11.25 5.74 2.54
C TYR A 137 12.51 4.90 2.81
N LYS A 138 13.67 5.30 2.28
CA LYS A 138 14.94 4.60 2.51
C LYS A 138 15.36 4.61 3.99
N VAL A 139 15.09 5.70 4.70
CA VAL A 139 15.33 5.79 6.14
C VAL A 139 14.43 4.80 6.88
N CYS A 140 13.12 4.78 6.58
CA CYS A 140 12.19 3.82 7.16
C CYS A 140 12.61 2.37 6.85
N GLN A 141 13.01 2.08 5.61
CA GLN A 141 13.49 0.75 5.21
C GLN A 141 14.67 0.29 6.06
N LYS A 142 15.64 1.19 6.32
CA LYS A 142 16.81 0.89 7.15
C LYS A 142 16.45 0.63 8.62
N PHE A 143 15.48 1.37 9.18
CA PHE A 143 15.08 1.21 10.58
C PHE A 143 14.17 0.00 10.81
N TYR A 144 13.27 -0.31 9.87
CA TYR A 144 12.30 -1.39 10.01
C TYR A 144 12.69 -2.68 9.28
N GLY A 145 13.85 -2.72 8.62
CA GLY A 145 14.36 -3.93 7.98
C GLY A 145 13.55 -4.46 6.82
N PHE A 146 12.80 -3.60 6.13
CA PHE A 146 12.10 -3.99 4.91
C PHE A 146 13.11 -4.06 3.75
N ASN A 147 13.45 -5.25 3.32
CA ASN A 147 14.27 -5.49 2.12
C ASN A 147 13.39 -5.78 0.92
#